data_59387eaf23f907fa4023aa81fdfa3afa
#
_entry.id   59387eaf23f907fa4023aa81fdfa3afa
#
_cell.length_a   1.000
_cell.length_b   1.000
_cell.length_c   1.000
_cell.angle_alpha   90.00
_cell.angle_beta   90.00
_cell.angle_gamma   90.00
#
_symmetry.space_group_name_H-M   'P 1'
#
loop_
_entity.id
_entity.type
_entity.pdbx_description
1 polymer ?
#
loop_
_entity_poly.entity_id
_entity_poly.type
_entity_poly.pdbx_seq_one_letter_code
_entity_poly.pdbx_strand_id
1 'polypeptide(L)'
;MKQEIGNAKNFDELLDIKYGKTGEKKRDEFETKAQYFIISEMLREARHEANMTQDQLAEKTGTKKSYISRLENGKCDIQLSTLYRIFEQGLGKRISLLIV
;
A
#
# COMPACT_ATOMS: atom_id res chain seq x y z
N MET A 1 0.03 13.37 -7.50
CA MET A 1 0.30 12.40 -6.43
C MET A 1 1.41 11.41 -6.77
N LYS A 2 1.35 10.80 -7.91
CA LYS A 2 2.39 9.87 -8.36
C LYS A 2 3.76 10.54 -8.42
N GLN A 3 3.79 11.79 -8.87
CA GLN A 3 4.99 12.60 -8.94
C GLN A 3 5.56 12.91 -7.56
N GLU A 4 4.69 13.20 -6.58
CA GLU A 4 5.10 13.46 -5.21
C GLU A 4 5.68 12.21 -4.56
N ILE A 5 5.08 11.06 -4.83
CA ILE A 5 5.59 9.78 -4.33
C ILE A 5 6.96 9.51 -4.94
N GLY A 6 7.15 9.80 -6.22
CA GLY A 6 8.43 9.64 -6.90
C GLY A 6 9.53 10.54 -6.36
N ASN A 7 9.17 11.71 -5.84
CA ASN A 7 10.12 12.68 -5.28
C ASN A 7 10.41 12.48 -3.80
N ALA A 8 9.55 11.74 -3.10
CA ALA A 8 9.73 11.46 -1.68
C ALA A 8 10.57 10.20 -1.52
N LYS A 9 11.55 10.24 -0.61
CA LYS A 9 12.41 9.09 -0.34
C LYS A 9 11.75 8.08 0.57
N ASN A 10 10.78 8.52 1.37
CA ASN A 10 10.07 7.67 2.30
C ASN A 10 8.71 8.28 2.60
N PHE A 11 7.95 7.58 3.42
CA PHE A 11 6.60 7.98 3.76
C PHE A 11 6.54 9.30 4.53
N ASP A 12 7.48 9.53 5.44
CA ASP A 12 7.52 10.76 6.21
C ASP A 12 7.75 11.98 5.33
N GLU A 13 8.65 11.90 4.36
CA GLU A 13 8.87 12.99 3.43
C GLU A 13 7.62 13.30 2.62
N LEU A 14 6.90 12.28 2.19
CA LEU A 14 5.65 12.47 1.45
C LEU A 14 4.62 13.22 2.31
N LEU A 15 4.49 12.86 3.58
CA LEU A 15 3.58 13.51 4.49
C LEU A 15 3.98 14.95 4.80
N ASP A 16 5.28 15.20 4.94
CA ASP A 16 5.79 16.56 5.16
C ASP A 16 5.45 17.49 4.01
N ILE A 17 5.48 16.98 2.80
CA ILE A 17 5.11 17.73 1.62
C ILE A 17 3.63 18.08 1.63
N LYS A 18 2.77 17.14 2.03
CA LYS A 18 1.31 17.30 1.93
C LYS A 18 0.65 17.91 3.16
N TYR A 19 1.07 17.51 4.35
CA TYR A 19 0.32 17.77 5.58
C TYR A 19 1.10 18.51 6.64
N GLY A 20 2.34 18.87 6.38
CA GLY A 20 3.19 19.52 7.36
C GLY A 20 4.04 18.54 8.12
N LYS A 21 4.73 19.03 9.14
CA LYS A 21 5.73 18.26 9.87
C LYS A 21 5.11 17.34 10.90
N THR A 22 5.82 16.25 11.19
CA THR A 22 5.46 15.32 12.27
C THR A 22 5.35 16.05 13.61
N GLY A 23 4.37 15.67 14.39
CA GLY A 23 4.10 16.27 15.68
C GLY A 23 2.85 17.13 15.72
N GLU A 24 2.36 17.54 14.57
CA GLU A 24 1.08 18.21 14.52
C GLU A 24 -0.04 17.16 14.62
N LYS A 25 -1.01 17.41 15.48
CA LYS A 25 -2.11 16.45 15.70
C LYS A 25 -2.83 16.08 14.41
N LYS A 26 -3.10 17.04 13.58
CA LYS A 26 -3.77 16.82 12.29
C LYS A 26 -2.94 15.91 11.39
N ARG A 27 -1.63 16.12 11.36
CA ARG A 27 -0.70 15.29 10.60
C ARG A 27 -0.73 13.84 11.07
N ASP A 28 -0.72 13.64 12.39
CA ASP A 28 -0.72 12.29 12.97
C ASP A 28 -1.99 11.51 12.61
N GLU A 29 -3.14 12.17 12.58
CA GLU A 29 -4.39 11.55 12.14
C GLU A 29 -4.35 11.13 10.66
N PHE A 30 -3.81 11.96 9.80
CA PHE A 30 -3.70 11.67 8.38
C PHE A 30 -2.64 10.63 8.07
N GLU A 31 -1.63 10.48 8.92
CA GLU A 31 -0.53 9.56 8.68
C GLU A 31 -1.00 8.12 8.54
N THR A 32 -1.84 7.64 9.45
CA THR A 32 -2.37 6.29 9.39
C THR A 32 -3.19 6.06 8.13
N LYS A 33 -4.08 6.99 7.80
CA LYS A 33 -4.92 6.88 6.60
C LYS A 33 -4.09 6.91 5.33
N ALA A 34 -3.04 7.74 5.31
CA ALA A 34 -2.16 7.85 4.15
C ALA A 34 -1.36 6.58 3.91
N GLN A 35 -0.95 5.87 4.97
CA GLN A 35 -0.27 4.59 4.84
C GLN A 35 -1.14 3.56 4.14
N TYR A 36 -2.38 3.42 4.58
CA TYR A 36 -3.32 2.50 3.95
C TYR A 36 -3.64 2.90 2.52
N PHE A 37 -3.75 4.20 2.28
CA PHE A 37 -4.01 4.72 0.94
C PHE A 37 -2.87 4.37 -0.02
N ILE A 38 -1.63 4.59 0.38
CA ILE A 38 -0.47 4.32 -0.47
C ILE A 38 -0.38 2.82 -0.78
N ILE A 39 -0.52 1.98 0.23
CA ILE A 39 -0.47 0.52 0.03
C ILE A 39 -1.60 0.06 -0.89
N SER A 40 -2.81 0.59 -0.70
CA SER A 40 -3.95 0.22 -1.54
C SER A 40 -3.76 0.63 -2.99
N GLU A 41 -3.20 1.81 -3.24
CA GLU A 41 -2.91 2.28 -4.59
C GLU A 41 -1.83 1.43 -5.26
N MET A 42 -0.76 1.11 -4.53
CA MET A 42 0.31 0.27 -5.05
C MET A 42 -0.20 -1.13 -5.40
N LEU A 43 -1.04 -1.69 -4.55
CA LEU A 43 -1.62 -3.01 -4.79
C LEU A 43 -2.51 -3.00 -6.03
N ARG A 44 -3.40 -2.02 -6.12
CA ARG A 44 -4.31 -1.92 -7.26
C ARG A 44 -3.55 -1.74 -8.57
N GLU A 45 -2.55 -0.87 -8.56
CA GLU A 45 -1.74 -0.61 -9.74
C GLU A 45 -0.96 -1.85 -10.17
N ALA A 46 -0.31 -2.53 -9.23
CA ALA A 46 0.44 -3.74 -9.53
C ALA A 46 -0.46 -4.86 -10.05
N ARG A 47 -1.67 -4.98 -9.50
CA ARG A 47 -2.63 -5.98 -9.97
C ARG A 47 -3.06 -5.69 -11.40
N HIS A 48 -3.35 -4.43 -11.72
CA HIS A 48 -3.74 -4.03 -13.08
C HIS A 48 -2.59 -4.25 -14.07
N GLU A 49 -1.37 -3.96 -13.68
CA GLU A 49 -0.19 -4.21 -14.53
C GLU A 49 -0.02 -5.70 -14.82
N ALA A 50 -0.39 -6.56 -13.88
CA ALA A 50 -0.32 -8.00 -14.04
C ALA A 50 -1.54 -8.56 -14.79
N ASN A 51 -2.49 -7.72 -15.18
CA ASN A 51 -3.74 -8.13 -15.85
C ASN A 51 -4.52 -9.16 -15.05
N MET A 52 -4.56 -9.01 -13.74
CA MET A 52 -5.26 -9.93 -12.85
C MET A 52 -6.49 -9.27 -12.25
N THR A 53 -7.55 -10.07 -12.11
CA THR A 53 -8.71 -9.66 -11.32
C THR A 53 -8.41 -9.85 -9.83
N GLN A 54 -9.27 -9.28 -8.97
CA GLN A 54 -9.16 -9.51 -7.53
C GLN A 54 -9.33 -10.99 -7.19
N ASP A 55 -10.23 -11.68 -7.88
CA ASP A 55 -10.43 -13.12 -7.70
C ASP A 55 -9.18 -13.92 -8.05
N GLN A 56 -8.57 -13.59 -9.17
CA GLN A 56 -7.36 -14.28 -9.62
C GLN A 56 -6.21 -14.09 -8.64
N LEU A 57 -6.03 -12.86 -8.16
CA LEU A 57 -4.99 -12.58 -7.19
C LEU A 57 -5.25 -13.31 -5.88
N ALA A 58 -6.49 -13.30 -5.41
CA ALA A 58 -6.88 -13.99 -4.18
C ALA A 58 -6.61 -15.50 -4.29
N GLU A 59 -6.99 -16.10 -5.39
CA GLU A 59 -6.74 -17.53 -5.63
C GLU A 59 -5.25 -17.85 -5.65
N LYS A 60 -4.47 -17.05 -6.34
CA LYS A 60 -3.02 -17.26 -6.47
C LYS A 60 -2.29 -17.17 -5.13
N THR A 61 -2.77 -16.31 -4.24
CA THR A 61 -2.13 -16.06 -2.95
C THR A 61 -2.76 -16.80 -1.79
N GLY A 62 -3.82 -17.58 -2.05
CA GLY A 62 -4.51 -18.30 -0.98
C GLY A 62 -5.29 -17.40 -0.03
N THR A 63 -5.73 -16.25 -0.54
CA THR A 63 -6.55 -15.29 0.24
C THR A 63 -7.96 -15.25 -0.33
N LYS A 64 -8.82 -14.43 0.28
CA LYS A 64 -10.19 -14.25 -0.21
C LYS A 64 -10.30 -12.96 -1.01
N LYS A 65 -11.16 -12.96 -2.02
CA LYS A 65 -11.43 -11.75 -2.80
C LYS A 65 -11.84 -10.58 -1.92
N SER A 66 -12.68 -10.83 -0.92
CA SER A 66 -13.12 -9.78 0.01
C SER A 66 -11.96 -9.15 0.75
N TYR A 67 -10.93 -9.93 1.08
CA TYR A 67 -9.73 -9.41 1.72
C TYR A 67 -8.95 -8.51 0.76
N ILE A 68 -8.72 -8.96 -0.47
CA ILE A 68 -8.06 -8.15 -1.50
C ILE A 68 -8.83 -6.84 -1.72
N SER A 69 -10.14 -6.92 -1.82
CA SER A 69 -10.98 -5.74 -2.01
C SER A 69 -10.83 -4.75 -0.87
N ARG A 70 -10.83 -5.21 0.37
CA ARG A 70 -10.64 -4.33 1.53
C ARG A 70 -9.25 -3.71 1.56
N LEU A 71 -8.23 -4.46 1.18
CA LEU A 71 -6.88 -3.91 1.08
C LEU A 71 -6.81 -2.80 0.04
N GLU A 72 -7.41 -3.01 -1.12
CA GLU A 72 -7.41 -2.01 -2.19
C GLU A 72 -8.25 -0.79 -1.86
N ASN A 73 -9.15 -0.90 -0.91
CA ASN A 73 -9.95 0.23 -0.42
C ASN A 73 -9.35 0.87 0.84
N GLY A 74 -8.22 0.38 1.31
CA GLY A 74 -7.56 0.93 2.49
C GLY A 74 -8.32 0.74 3.78
N LYS A 75 -9.12 -0.33 3.89
CA LYS A 75 -10.06 -0.52 5.01
C LYS A 75 -9.68 -1.60 6.00
N CYS A 76 -8.51 -2.19 5.89
CA CYS A 76 -8.10 -3.21 6.85
C CYS A 76 -6.60 -3.17 7.10
N ASP A 77 -6.22 -3.64 8.28
CA ASP A 77 -4.81 -3.86 8.58
C ASP A 77 -4.29 -5.03 7.80
N ILE A 78 -3.02 -4.99 7.45
CA ILE A 78 -2.36 -6.06 6.74
C ILE A 78 -1.19 -6.58 7.55
N GLN A 79 -1.11 -7.90 7.70
CA GLN A 79 0.05 -8.54 8.27
C GLN A 79 1.21 -8.48 7.29
N LEU A 80 2.41 -8.27 7.80
CA LEU A 80 3.59 -8.15 6.96
C LEU A 80 3.81 -9.40 6.10
N SER A 81 3.62 -10.59 6.67
CA SER A 81 3.76 -11.84 5.94
C SER A 81 2.76 -11.94 4.77
N THR A 82 1.54 -11.48 4.97
CA THR A 82 0.52 -11.46 3.92
C THR A 82 0.87 -10.45 2.84
N LEU A 83 1.38 -9.29 3.22
CA LEU A 83 1.81 -8.26 2.28
C LEU A 83 2.89 -8.80 1.34
N TYR A 84 3.92 -9.45 1.91
CA TYR A 84 4.97 -10.07 1.11
C TYR A 84 4.41 -11.15 0.17
N ARG A 85 3.51 -11.99 0.68
CA ARG A 85 2.90 -13.04 -0.14
C ARG A 85 2.15 -12.48 -1.33
N ILE A 86 1.35 -11.44 -1.10
CA ILE A 86 0.54 -10.84 -2.16
C ILE A 86 1.43 -10.21 -3.23
N PHE A 87 2.39 -9.39 -2.82
CA PHE A 87 3.23 -8.69 -3.80
C PHE A 87 4.25 -9.60 -4.44
N GLU A 88 4.94 -10.43 -3.67
CA GLU A 88 6.03 -11.24 -4.21
C GLU A 88 5.54 -12.50 -4.89
N GLN A 89 4.70 -13.28 -4.23
CA GLN A 89 4.20 -14.53 -4.82
C GLN A 89 3.04 -14.28 -5.78
N GLY A 90 2.17 -13.33 -5.45
CA GLY A 90 1.01 -13.05 -6.27
C GLY A 90 1.31 -12.22 -7.50
N LEU A 91 2.06 -11.14 -7.33
CA LEU A 91 2.26 -10.13 -8.37
C LEU A 91 3.68 -10.08 -8.93
N GLY A 92 4.59 -10.87 -8.39
CA GLY A 92 5.98 -10.88 -8.86
C GLY A 92 6.74 -9.58 -8.58
N LYS A 93 6.29 -8.80 -7.62
CA LYS A 93 6.94 -7.55 -7.23
C LYS A 93 7.74 -7.75 -5.95
N ARG A 94 8.91 -7.14 -5.87
CA ARG A 94 9.75 -7.23 -4.70
C ARG A 94 9.40 -6.11 -3.72
N ILE A 95 9.27 -6.46 -2.44
CA ILE A 95 9.07 -5.48 -1.38
C ILE A 95 10.40 -5.22 -0.70
N SER A 96 10.71 -3.93 -0.52
CA SER A 96 11.87 -3.49 0.24
C SER A 96 11.38 -2.57 1.34
N LEU A 97 11.74 -2.88 2.60
CA LEU A 97 11.41 -2.05 3.75
C LEU A 97 12.60 -1.19 4.12
N LEU A 98 12.36 0.10 4.27
CA LEU A 98 13.35 1.04 4.74
C LEU A 98 12.93 1.58 6.09
N ILE A 99 13.77 1.34 7.09
CA ILE A 99 13.56 1.86 8.44
C ILE A 99 14.66 2.88 8.70
N VAL A 100 14.23 4.10 8.97
CA VAL A 100 15.14 5.22 9.20
C VAL A 100 15.03 5.76 10.62
#